data_f3063b01c4dcedf38e75533e0c80c86b
#
_entry.id   f3063b01c4dcedf38e75533e0c80c86b
#
_cell.length_a   1.000
_cell.length_b   1.000
_cell.length_c   1.000
_cell.angle_alpha   90.00
_cell.angle_beta   90.00
_cell.angle_gamma   90.00
#
_symmetry.space_group_name_H-M   'P 1'
#
loop_
_entity.id
_entity.type
_entity.pdbx_description
1 polymer ?
#
loop_
_entity_poly.entity_id
_entity_poly.type
_entity_poly.pdbx_seq_one_letter_code
_entity_poly.pdbx_strand_id
1 'polypeptide(L)'
;VALDRNGNGLPDDEWYELAGSEYHKPETAHNYTITYYRTPADHVATPIPQTPITDTSYIAWIANDGSTGYIEKNSYHRQEYFPQWIDSDEITFSGTRLAHNAIDESGIGSYYVLYAYDWGYADNHPNEVEDKSCFNIDWAVDQDGNPVHLDGADFIRVFTGVNQSCGWLGETSTELCRAEDLHIELSTIPNP
;
A
#
# COMPACT_ATOMS: atom_id res chain seq x y z
N VAL A 1 5.00 -5.01 -11.40
CA VAL A 1 6.21 -4.99 -12.25
C VAL A 1 5.87 -4.44 -13.63
N ALA A 2 6.86 -3.85 -14.31
CA ALA A 2 6.75 -3.43 -15.71
C ALA A 2 8.04 -3.74 -16.46
N LEU A 3 7.92 -3.88 -17.79
CA LEU A 3 9.03 -3.96 -18.74
C LEU A 3 9.17 -2.61 -19.45
N ASP A 4 10.40 -2.17 -19.73
CA ASP A 4 10.70 -1.04 -20.60
C ASP A 4 10.62 -1.48 -22.07
N ARG A 5 9.40 -1.64 -22.60
CA ARG A 5 9.17 -2.15 -23.96
C ARG A 5 9.54 -1.15 -25.05
N ASN A 6 9.45 0.14 -24.72
CA ASN A 6 9.76 1.22 -25.65
C ASN A 6 11.22 1.66 -25.57
N GLY A 7 12.01 1.19 -24.60
CA GLY A 7 13.46 1.43 -24.45
C GLY A 7 13.83 2.86 -24.04
N ASN A 8 12.91 3.58 -23.39
CA ASN A 8 13.14 4.98 -23.01
C ASN A 8 13.68 5.15 -21.57
N GLY A 9 13.78 4.06 -20.78
CA GLY A 9 14.24 4.07 -19.40
C GLY A 9 13.23 4.63 -18.41
N LEU A 10 11.95 4.75 -18.79
CA LEU A 10 10.88 5.28 -17.93
C LEU A 10 9.82 4.22 -17.65
N PRO A 11 9.19 4.23 -16.46
CA PRO A 11 8.14 3.30 -16.07
C PRO A 11 6.76 3.71 -16.62
N ASP A 12 6.68 4.00 -17.93
CA ASP A 12 5.48 4.49 -18.62
C ASP A 12 4.79 3.43 -19.49
N ASP A 13 5.34 2.22 -19.54
CA ASP A 13 4.72 1.05 -20.18
C ASP A 13 3.67 0.37 -19.27
N GLU A 14 3.09 -0.72 -19.76
CA GLU A 14 2.07 -1.47 -19.05
C GLU A 14 2.62 -2.10 -17.75
N TRP A 15 1.86 -1.92 -16.66
CA TRP A 15 2.14 -2.52 -15.36
C TRP A 15 1.33 -3.80 -15.16
N TYR A 16 1.99 -4.84 -14.67
CA TYR A 16 1.41 -6.12 -14.27
C TYR A 16 1.45 -6.27 -12.76
N GLU A 17 0.35 -6.70 -12.16
CA GLU A 17 0.30 -7.04 -10.75
C GLU A 17 0.87 -8.43 -10.53
N LEU A 18 1.61 -8.63 -9.43
CA LEU A 18 1.99 -9.96 -8.97
C LEU A 18 0.92 -10.45 -8.01
N ALA A 19 0.13 -11.43 -8.44
CA ALA A 19 -0.98 -11.99 -7.69
C ALA A 19 -0.47 -12.80 -6.49
N GLY A 20 -0.59 -12.24 -5.29
CA GLY A 20 -0.27 -12.93 -4.03
C GLY A 20 -1.40 -13.83 -3.54
N SER A 21 -1.24 -14.38 -2.33
CA SER A 21 -2.17 -15.34 -1.72
C SER A 21 -3.61 -14.83 -1.57
N GLU A 22 -3.77 -13.50 -1.48
CA GLU A 22 -5.09 -12.89 -1.27
C GLU A 22 -5.78 -12.53 -2.59
N TYR A 23 -5.07 -12.57 -3.73
CA TYR A 23 -5.56 -12.02 -4.99
C TYR A 23 -6.93 -12.58 -5.42
N HIS A 24 -7.14 -13.90 -5.26
CA HIS A 24 -8.38 -14.57 -5.66
C HIS A 24 -9.41 -14.72 -4.53
N LYS A 25 -9.15 -14.12 -3.36
CA LYS A 25 -10.11 -14.19 -2.25
C LYS A 25 -11.30 -13.25 -2.48
N PRO A 26 -12.51 -13.62 -2.04
CA PRO A 26 -13.71 -12.83 -2.27
C PRO A 26 -13.69 -11.46 -1.59
N GLU A 27 -12.87 -11.28 -0.57
CA GLU A 27 -12.70 -10.01 0.16
C GLU A 27 -11.77 -9.03 -0.56
N THR A 28 -11.05 -9.49 -1.59
CA THR A 28 -10.15 -8.66 -2.37
C THR A 28 -10.93 -7.89 -3.44
N ALA A 29 -10.76 -6.57 -3.45
CA ALA A 29 -11.40 -5.69 -4.41
C ALA A 29 -10.40 -5.31 -5.52
N HIS A 30 -10.65 -5.82 -6.73
CA HIS A 30 -9.91 -5.45 -7.93
C HIS A 30 -10.42 -4.13 -8.52
N ASN A 31 -9.55 -3.40 -9.24
CA ASN A 31 -9.89 -2.10 -9.81
C ASN A 31 -10.46 -1.11 -8.77
N TYR A 32 -9.97 -1.23 -7.54
CA TYR A 32 -10.33 -0.33 -6.46
C TYR A 32 -9.68 1.02 -6.68
N THR A 33 -10.45 2.09 -6.55
CA THR A 33 -9.93 3.45 -6.57
C THR A 33 -10.35 4.18 -5.31
N ILE A 34 -9.42 4.96 -4.74
CA ILE A 34 -9.67 5.80 -3.58
C ILE A 34 -9.10 7.18 -3.82
N THR A 35 -9.90 8.21 -3.56
CA THR A 35 -9.51 9.61 -3.67
C THR A 35 -9.45 10.23 -2.29
N TYR A 36 -8.29 10.78 -1.94
CA TYR A 36 -8.06 11.55 -0.72
C TYR A 36 -8.13 13.04 -1.02
N TYR A 37 -8.72 13.80 -0.11
CA TYR A 37 -8.91 15.25 -0.25
C TYR A 37 -8.08 16.01 0.77
N ARG A 38 -7.42 17.08 0.31
CA ARG A 38 -6.68 17.99 1.20
C ARG A 38 -7.64 18.60 2.22
N THR A 39 -7.23 18.65 3.48
CA THR A 39 -7.99 19.33 4.53
C THR A 39 -8.15 20.81 4.18
N PRO A 40 -9.38 21.34 4.11
CA PRO A 40 -9.62 22.75 3.84
C PRO A 40 -8.95 23.68 4.86
N ALA A 41 -8.55 24.88 4.43
CA ALA A 41 -7.86 25.84 5.29
C ALA A 41 -8.72 26.36 6.46
N ASP A 42 -10.04 26.32 6.33
CA ASP A 42 -11.02 26.69 7.35
C ASP A 42 -11.56 25.50 8.16
N HIS A 43 -10.95 24.33 7.98
CA HIS A 43 -11.33 23.13 8.73
C HIS A 43 -11.14 23.31 10.24
N VAL A 44 -12.13 22.87 10.99
CA VAL A 44 -12.11 22.87 12.45
C VAL A 44 -11.89 21.45 12.95
N ALA A 45 -10.74 21.24 13.59
CA ALA A 45 -10.38 19.94 14.14
C ALA A 45 -11.41 19.41 15.16
N THR A 46 -11.64 18.10 15.11
CA THR A 46 -12.60 17.39 15.97
C THR A 46 -11.87 16.36 16.86
N PRO A 47 -11.20 16.80 17.94
CA PRO A 47 -10.41 15.91 18.78
C PRO A 47 -11.29 15.00 19.64
N ILE A 48 -10.75 13.81 19.96
CA ILE A 48 -11.35 12.94 20.99
C ILE A 48 -10.67 13.25 22.33
N PRO A 49 -11.40 13.80 23.33
CA PRO A 49 -10.82 14.16 24.62
C PRO A 49 -10.12 12.99 25.32
N GLN A 50 -8.96 13.25 25.92
CA GLN A 50 -8.17 12.27 26.68
C GLN A 50 -7.59 11.11 25.83
N THR A 51 -7.56 11.26 24.51
CA THR A 51 -6.89 10.33 23.57
C THR A 51 -5.83 11.06 22.76
N PRO A 52 -4.93 10.32 22.08
CA PRO A 52 -3.99 10.96 21.17
C PRO A 52 -4.65 11.50 19.88
N ILE A 53 -5.91 11.20 19.58
CA ILE A 53 -6.59 11.66 18.37
C ILE A 53 -6.88 13.17 18.49
N THR A 54 -6.22 13.95 17.63
CA THR A 54 -6.33 15.41 17.59
C THR A 54 -7.36 15.90 16.58
N ASP A 55 -7.73 15.06 15.62
CA ASP A 55 -8.78 15.36 14.63
C ASP A 55 -9.31 14.06 14.02
N THR A 56 -10.60 13.80 14.14
CA THR A 56 -11.29 12.62 13.60
C THR A 56 -11.71 12.78 12.14
N SER A 57 -11.59 13.97 11.57
CA SER A 57 -12.09 14.32 10.22
C SER A 57 -11.02 14.99 9.36
N TYR A 58 -9.75 14.61 9.57
CA TYR A 58 -8.62 15.35 9.01
C TYR A 58 -8.46 15.21 7.49
N ILE A 59 -8.28 14.00 6.95
CA ILE A 59 -8.22 13.77 5.51
C ILE A 59 -9.44 12.96 5.08
N ALA A 60 -10.35 13.59 4.38
CA ALA A 60 -11.52 12.91 3.81
C ALA A 60 -11.08 12.00 2.65
N TRP A 61 -11.75 10.85 2.49
CA TRP A 61 -11.60 10.00 1.32
C TRP A 61 -12.92 9.41 0.84
N ILE A 62 -12.96 9.10 -0.45
CA ILE A 62 -14.08 8.46 -1.13
C ILE A 62 -13.51 7.36 -2.03
N ALA A 63 -14.12 6.17 -2.00
CA ALA A 63 -13.76 5.07 -2.88
C ALA A 63 -14.85 4.77 -3.92
N ASN A 64 -14.46 4.05 -4.98
CA ASN A 64 -15.37 3.72 -6.08
C ASN A 64 -16.46 2.68 -5.73
N ASP A 65 -16.31 1.99 -4.60
CA ASP A 65 -17.35 1.11 -4.04
C ASP A 65 -18.43 1.88 -3.26
N GLY A 66 -18.32 3.21 -3.19
CA GLY A 66 -19.21 4.10 -2.48
C GLY A 66 -18.87 4.28 -1.00
N SER A 67 -17.82 3.61 -0.50
CA SER A 67 -17.36 3.83 0.87
C SER A 67 -16.68 5.19 1.01
N THR A 68 -16.80 5.78 2.19
CA THR A 68 -16.21 7.08 2.54
C THR A 68 -15.68 7.02 3.97
N GLY A 69 -14.74 7.90 4.29
CA GLY A 69 -14.23 8.03 5.64
C GLY A 69 -13.21 9.14 5.78
N TYR A 70 -12.45 9.06 6.86
CA TYR A 70 -11.40 10.01 7.17
C TYR A 70 -10.15 9.28 7.62
N ILE A 71 -8.98 9.86 7.30
CA ILE A 71 -7.73 9.56 8.02
C ILE A 71 -7.70 10.51 9.22
N GLU A 72 -7.64 9.96 10.41
CA GLU A 72 -7.56 10.71 11.66
C GLU A 72 -6.16 11.28 11.86
N LYS A 73 -6.06 12.48 12.46
CA LYS A 73 -4.77 13.04 12.89
C LYS A 73 -4.53 12.72 14.36
N ASN A 74 -3.30 12.32 14.68
CA ASN A 74 -2.92 12.05 16.05
C ASN A 74 -1.75 12.91 16.51
N SER A 75 -1.52 12.98 17.84
CA SER A 75 -0.48 13.80 18.44
C SER A 75 0.94 13.25 18.27
N TYR A 76 1.09 12.01 17.83
CA TYR A 76 2.38 11.37 17.57
C TYR A 76 2.90 11.73 16.16
N HIS A 77 1.99 11.91 15.19
CA HIS A 77 2.26 12.27 13.80
C HIS A 77 1.77 13.70 13.56
N ARG A 78 2.62 14.69 13.88
CA ARG A 78 2.23 16.11 13.85
C ARG A 78 2.36 16.76 12.50
N GLN A 79 3.10 16.15 11.57
CA GLN A 79 3.27 16.64 10.20
C GLN A 79 1.94 16.69 9.43
N GLU A 80 1.94 17.40 8.33
CA GLU A 80 0.83 17.34 7.39
C GLU A 80 0.84 15.99 6.67
N TYR A 81 -0.34 15.32 6.58
CA TYR A 81 -0.45 14.00 5.96
C TYR A 81 -0.64 14.11 4.44
N PHE A 82 -1.35 15.16 3.99
CA PHE A 82 -1.48 15.39 2.57
C PHE A 82 -0.15 15.91 2.00
N PRO A 83 0.40 15.32 0.92
CA PRO A 83 1.71 15.71 0.37
C PRO A 83 1.73 17.18 -0.07
N GLN A 84 2.69 17.94 0.46
CA GLN A 84 2.77 19.40 0.21
C GLN A 84 3.33 19.75 -1.17
N TRP A 85 3.98 18.80 -1.86
CA TRP A 85 4.51 18.98 -3.22
C TRP A 85 3.49 18.74 -4.32
N ILE A 86 2.25 18.38 -3.96
CA ILE A 86 1.15 18.21 -4.90
C ILE A 86 0.29 19.46 -4.88
N ASP A 87 0.14 20.09 -6.04
CA ASP A 87 -0.65 21.31 -6.20
C ASP A 87 -2.16 21.05 -6.18
N SER A 88 -2.60 19.83 -6.54
CA SER A 88 -4.02 19.44 -6.49
C SER A 88 -4.53 19.33 -5.04
N ASP A 89 -5.80 19.62 -4.84
CA ASP A 89 -6.50 19.39 -3.57
C ASP A 89 -7.01 17.95 -3.41
N GLU A 90 -6.76 17.10 -4.39
CA GLU A 90 -7.11 15.68 -4.35
C GLU A 90 -6.01 14.80 -4.93
N ILE A 91 -5.92 13.55 -4.44
CA ILE A 91 -5.05 12.50 -4.96
C ILE A 91 -5.86 11.23 -5.09
N THR A 92 -5.83 10.61 -6.27
CA THR A 92 -6.47 9.31 -6.51
C THR A 92 -5.43 8.22 -6.68
N PHE A 93 -5.63 7.12 -5.96
CA PHE A 93 -4.88 5.87 -6.15
C PHE A 93 -5.79 4.79 -6.71
N SER A 94 -5.22 3.94 -7.54
CA SER A 94 -5.91 2.80 -8.16
C SER A 94 -5.07 1.54 -8.02
N GLY A 95 -5.71 0.40 -7.80
CA GLY A 95 -5.03 -0.89 -7.66
C GLY A 95 -5.95 -1.96 -7.07
N THR A 96 -5.35 -2.98 -6.51
CA THR A 96 -6.05 -4.04 -5.79
C THR A 96 -6.04 -3.72 -4.29
N ARG A 97 -7.21 -3.74 -3.66
CA ARG A 97 -7.35 -3.58 -2.21
C ARG A 97 -7.60 -4.94 -1.56
N LEU A 98 -6.74 -5.29 -0.62
CA LEU A 98 -6.84 -6.53 0.16
C LEU A 98 -7.82 -6.37 1.32
N ALA A 99 -8.23 -7.50 1.91
CA ALA A 99 -8.94 -7.52 3.17
C ALA A 99 -8.11 -6.87 4.29
N HIS A 100 -8.79 -6.29 5.27
CA HIS A 100 -8.10 -5.76 6.45
C HIS A 100 -7.43 -6.89 7.23
N ASN A 101 -6.17 -6.68 7.63
CA ASN A 101 -5.40 -7.60 8.47
C ASN A 101 -5.02 -7.03 9.84
N ALA A 102 -5.40 -5.78 10.11
CA ALA A 102 -5.30 -5.16 11.43
C ALA A 102 -6.53 -5.51 12.26
N ILE A 103 -6.38 -6.38 13.24
CA ILE A 103 -7.48 -6.88 14.09
C ILE A 103 -7.34 -6.30 15.50
N ASP A 104 -8.41 -5.69 15.98
CA ASP A 104 -8.51 -5.26 17.38
C ASP A 104 -8.77 -6.46 18.30
N GLU A 105 -7.73 -7.01 18.86
CA GLU A 105 -7.81 -8.14 19.79
C GLU A 105 -8.39 -7.75 21.17
N SER A 106 -8.43 -6.45 21.48
CA SER A 106 -9.03 -5.96 22.72
C SER A 106 -10.55 -5.79 22.64
N GLY A 107 -11.10 -5.63 21.43
CA GLY A 107 -12.51 -5.31 21.18
C GLY A 107 -12.95 -3.89 21.64
N ILE A 108 -11.98 -3.05 22.07
CA ILE A 108 -12.21 -1.68 22.55
C ILE A 108 -11.28 -0.65 21.91
N GLY A 109 -10.56 -1.02 20.84
CA GLY A 109 -9.67 -0.13 20.10
C GLY A 109 -8.30 0.11 20.75
N SER A 110 -7.89 -0.70 21.72
CA SER A 110 -6.66 -0.46 22.51
C SER A 110 -5.50 -1.37 22.16
N TYR A 111 -5.73 -2.49 21.47
CA TYR A 111 -4.69 -3.43 21.09
C TYR A 111 -4.98 -4.06 19.74
N TYR A 112 -4.17 -3.71 18.74
CA TYR A 112 -4.26 -4.24 17.40
C TYR A 112 -3.11 -5.19 17.09
N VAL A 113 -3.43 -6.25 16.35
CA VAL A 113 -2.46 -7.18 15.77
C VAL A 113 -2.59 -7.14 14.25
N LEU A 114 -1.47 -6.94 13.55
CA LEU A 114 -1.36 -7.06 12.10
C LEU A 114 -1.05 -8.52 11.76
N TYR A 115 -2.03 -9.23 11.24
CA TYR A 115 -1.85 -10.62 10.81
C TYR A 115 -1.25 -10.66 9.41
N ALA A 116 -0.15 -11.40 9.24
CA ALA A 116 0.48 -11.56 7.94
C ALA A 116 -0.44 -12.31 6.98
N TYR A 117 -0.49 -11.85 5.72
CA TYR A 117 -0.98 -12.68 4.62
C TYR A 117 0.01 -13.81 4.35
N ASP A 118 -0.39 -14.85 3.59
CA ASP A 118 0.47 -16.05 3.49
C ASP A 118 1.73 -15.78 2.66
N TRP A 119 1.63 -15.27 1.42
CA TRP A 119 2.77 -15.00 0.53
C TRP A 119 2.43 -13.94 -0.52
N GLY A 120 3.48 -13.35 -1.12
CA GLY A 120 3.34 -12.45 -2.27
C GLY A 120 3.13 -10.98 -1.91
N TYR A 121 3.42 -10.58 -0.67
CA TYR A 121 3.29 -9.20 -0.19
C TYR A 121 4.56 -8.72 0.49
N ALA A 122 5.00 -7.52 0.13
CA ALA A 122 6.16 -6.89 0.75
C ALA A 122 5.79 -6.37 2.15
N ASP A 123 6.77 -6.33 3.05
CA ASP A 123 6.62 -5.88 4.44
C ASP A 123 5.49 -6.60 5.19
N ASN A 124 5.35 -7.90 4.92
CA ASN A 124 4.27 -8.73 5.42
C ASN A 124 4.77 -9.78 6.44
N HIS A 125 6.05 -10.14 6.33
CA HIS A 125 6.74 -11.06 7.24
C HIS A 125 8.05 -10.44 7.71
N PRO A 126 8.63 -10.91 8.85
CA PRO A 126 9.95 -10.47 9.28
C PRO A 126 11.02 -10.74 8.20
N ASN A 127 12.04 -9.88 8.11
CA ASN A 127 13.10 -9.98 7.11
C ASN A 127 13.88 -11.31 7.15
N GLU A 128 13.89 -11.97 8.30
CA GLU A 128 14.55 -13.28 8.47
C GLU A 128 13.79 -14.44 7.82
N VAL A 129 12.55 -14.21 7.36
CA VAL A 129 11.72 -15.21 6.66
C VAL A 129 11.88 -14.99 5.15
N GLU A 130 13.06 -15.34 4.62
CA GLU A 130 13.47 -15.03 3.25
C GLU A 130 12.50 -15.59 2.19
N ASP A 131 12.03 -16.83 2.36
CA ASP A 131 11.11 -17.48 1.42
C ASP A 131 9.76 -16.75 1.29
N LYS A 132 9.33 -16.03 2.32
CA LYS A 132 8.10 -15.23 2.32
C LYS A 132 8.30 -13.81 1.74
N SER A 133 9.56 -13.38 1.62
CA SER A 133 9.94 -12.08 1.04
C SER A 133 10.39 -12.20 -0.42
N CYS A 134 10.33 -13.41 -1.01
CA CYS A 134 10.60 -13.65 -2.42
C CYS A 134 9.34 -13.47 -3.27
N PHE A 135 9.51 -12.91 -4.45
CA PHE A 135 8.45 -12.69 -5.43
C PHE A 135 8.81 -13.39 -6.74
N ASN A 136 7.83 -14.06 -7.35
CA ASN A 136 8.01 -14.70 -8.64
C ASN A 136 7.25 -13.90 -9.71
N ILE A 137 7.92 -13.52 -10.80
CA ILE A 137 7.30 -12.80 -11.92
C ILE A 137 6.26 -13.64 -12.65
N ASP A 138 6.28 -14.98 -12.53
CA ASP A 138 5.24 -15.87 -13.04
C ASP A 138 3.87 -15.68 -12.34
N TRP A 139 3.81 -14.92 -11.25
CA TRP A 139 2.55 -14.52 -10.63
C TRP A 139 1.90 -13.32 -11.31
N ALA A 140 2.51 -12.82 -12.40
CA ALA A 140 2.01 -11.65 -13.12
C ALA A 140 0.63 -11.90 -13.72
N VAL A 141 -0.24 -10.92 -13.56
CA VAL A 141 -1.57 -10.89 -14.17
C VAL A 141 -1.78 -9.57 -14.90
N ASP A 142 -2.60 -9.62 -15.95
CA ASP A 142 -3.06 -8.44 -16.68
C ASP A 142 -4.20 -7.70 -15.92
N GLN A 143 -4.71 -6.63 -16.52
CA GLN A 143 -5.80 -5.82 -15.93
C GLN A 143 -7.12 -6.59 -15.76
N ASP A 144 -7.30 -7.67 -16.51
CA ASP A 144 -8.46 -8.55 -16.43
C ASP A 144 -8.24 -9.74 -15.47
N GLY A 145 -7.05 -9.82 -14.85
CA GLY A 145 -6.66 -10.88 -13.93
C GLY A 145 -6.21 -12.17 -14.60
N ASN A 146 -5.93 -12.16 -15.91
CA ASN A 146 -5.43 -13.34 -16.61
C ASN A 146 -3.91 -13.47 -16.37
N PRO A 147 -3.39 -14.69 -16.16
CA PRO A 147 -1.96 -14.92 -16.04
C PRO A 147 -1.20 -14.46 -17.28
N VAL A 148 -0.09 -13.77 -17.05
CA VAL A 148 0.82 -13.28 -18.11
C VAL A 148 2.20 -13.84 -17.89
N HIS A 149 2.83 -14.34 -18.96
CA HIS A 149 4.23 -14.72 -18.90
C HIS A 149 5.12 -13.52 -19.24
N LEU A 150 6.01 -13.16 -18.34
CA LEU A 150 6.99 -12.09 -18.50
C LEU A 150 8.40 -12.70 -18.54
N ASP A 151 9.23 -12.26 -19.50
CA ASP A 151 10.62 -12.69 -19.62
C ASP A 151 11.54 -11.98 -18.61
N GLY A 152 11.07 -10.95 -17.92
CA GLY A 152 11.82 -10.15 -16.95
C GLY A 152 10.98 -9.01 -16.39
N ALA A 153 11.63 -8.14 -15.61
CA ALA A 153 11.06 -6.89 -15.12
C ALA A 153 12.16 -5.83 -15.04
N ASP A 154 11.93 -4.67 -15.65
CA ASP A 154 12.83 -3.53 -15.58
C ASP A 154 12.47 -2.58 -14.43
N PHE A 155 11.19 -2.56 -14.05
CA PHE A 155 10.67 -1.69 -12.99
C PHE A 155 9.85 -2.47 -11.97
N ILE A 156 10.02 -2.10 -10.70
CA ILE A 156 9.23 -2.61 -9.57
C ILE A 156 8.53 -1.42 -8.91
N ARG A 157 7.23 -1.57 -8.63
CA ARG A 157 6.47 -0.62 -7.84
C ARG A 157 5.82 -1.36 -6.66
N VAL A 158 6.01 -0.82 -5.47
CA VAL A 158 5.36 -1.31 -4.25
C VAL A 158 4.47 -0.21 -3.70
N PHE A 159 3.29 -0.57 -3.24
CA PHE A 159 2.32 0.36 -2.66
C PHE A 159 1.52 -0.35 -1.57
N THR A 160 0.98 0.42 -0.64
CA THR A 160 0.12 -0.11 0.41
C THR A 160 -1.19 -0.61 -0.20
N GLY A 161 -1.45 -1.91 -0.05
CA GLY A 161 -2.64 -2.59 -0.61
C GLY A 161 -3.84 -2.65 0.33
N VAL A 162 -3.84 -1.92 1.44
CA VAL A 162 -4.91 -1.89 2.44
C VAL A 162 -5.33 -0.44 2.74
N ASN A 163 -6.61 -0.25 3.08
CA ASN A 163 -7.13 1.01 3.63
C ASN A 163 -7.71 0.70 5.01
N GLN A 164 -6.87 0.74 6.03
CA GLN A 164 -7.22 0.31 7.38
C GLN A 164 -6.58 1.21 8.45
N SER A 165 -7.11 1.13 9.66
CA SER A 165 -6.58 1.81 10.85
C SER A 165 -6.12 0.77 11.87
N CYS A 166 -5.03 1.08 12.56
CA CYS A 166 -4.47 0.33 13.69
C CYS A 166 -4.66 1.11 15.02
N GLY A 167 -5.84 1.61 15.27
CA GLY A 167 -6.14 2.36 16.48
C GLY A 167 -5.29 3.61 16.62
N TRP A 168 -4.64 3.81 17.78
CA TRP A 168 -3.89 5.04 18.08
C TRP A 168 -2.58 5.18 17.25
N LEU A 169 -2.06 4.12 16.63
CA LEU A 169 -0.96 4.20 15.67
C LEU A 169 -1.44 4.84 14.35
N GLY A 170 -2.75 4.70 14.03
CA GLY A 170 -3.35 5.24 12.83
C GLY A 170 -3.26 4.30 11.64
N GLU A 171 -2.67 4.75 10.57
CA GLU A 171 -2.48 4.02 9.32
C GLU A 171 -1.42 2.90 9.43
N THR A 172 -1.45 2.00 8.45
CA THR A 172 -0.36 1.06 8.18
C THR A 172 0.36 1.47 6.90
N SER A 173 1.68 1.43 6.90
CA SER A 173 2.54 1.75 5.76
C SER A 173 3.45 0.57 5.44
N THR A 174 3.89 0.50 4.18
CA THR A 174 4.86 -0.50 3.71
C THR A 174 6.25 0.12 3.72
N GLU A 175 7.20 -0.49 4.44
CA GLU A 175 8.57 -0.01 4.57
C GLU A 175 9.53 -0.94 3.83
N LEU A 176 10.20 -0.41 2.80
CA LEU A 176 11.16 -1.16 2.00
C LEU A 176 12.56 -0.61 2.18
N CYS A 177 13.51 -1.50 2.45
CA CYS A 177 14.92 -1.17 2.53
C CYS A 177 15.66 -1.49 1.22
N ARG A 178 15.27 -2.57 0.54
CA ARG A 178 15.97 -3.09 -0.63
C ARG A 178 15.09 -4.02 -1.47
N ALA A 179 15.36 -4.10 -2.77
CA ALA A 179 14.91 -5.16 -3.67
C ALA A 179 16.12 -5.72 -4.42
N GLU A 180 16.15 -7.02 -4.61
CA GLU A 180 17.27 -7.73 -5.30
C GLU A 180 16.69 -8.68 -6.33
N ASP A 181 17.37 -8.74 -7.50
CA ASP A 181 17.18 -9.82 -8.46
C ASP A 181 17.98 -11.05 -8.01
N LEU A 182 17.28 -12.12 -7.68
CA LEU A 182 17.90 -13.36 -7.20
C LEU A 182 18.57 -14.18 -8.31
N HIS A 183 18.41 -13.80 -9.57
CA HIS A 183 19.08 -14.44 -10.71
C HIS A 183 20.45 -13.82 -11.04
N ILE A 184 20.76 -12.64 -10.49
CA ILE A 184 22.05 -11.97 -10.68
C ILE A 184 23.02 -12.46 -9.62
N GLU A 185 24.13 -13.13 -10.04
CA GLU A 185 25.23 -13.44 -9.12
C GLU A 185 25.90 -12.15 -8.65
N LEU A 186 25.88 -11.90 -7.34
CA LEU A 186 26.46 -10.70 -6.69
C LEU A 186 27.95 -10.47 -7.05
N SER A 187 28.66 -11.51 -7.51
CA SER A 187 30.06 -11.42 -7.95
C SER A 187 30.28 -10.59 -9.22
N THR A 188 29.21 -10.27 -9.94
CA THR A 188 29.29 -9.50 -11.21
C THR A 188 29.00 -8.01 -11.03
N ILE A 189 28.58 -7.58 -9.84
CA ILE A 189 28.33 -6.16 -9.54
C ILE A 189 29.65 -5.53 -9.09
N PRO A 190 30.18 -4.53 -9.80
CA PRO A 190 31.34 -3.78 -9.33
C PRO A 190 31.01 -3.11 -7.98
N ASN A 191 31.84 -3.35 -6.99
CA ASN A 191 31.73 -2.63 -5.73
C ASN A 191 31.92 -1.13 -5.98
N PRO A 192 31.04 -0.23 -5.48
CA PRO A 192 31.15 1.20 -5.68
C PRO A 192 32.42 1.82 -5.07
#